data_cb3c6ca3651cf6f2587aeea75839cddd
#
_entry.id   cb3c6ca3651cf6f2587aeea75839cddd
#
_cell.length_a   1.000
_cell.length_b   1.000
_cell.length_c   1.000
_cell.angle_alpha   90.00
_cell.angle_beta   90.00
_cell.angle_gamma   90.00
#
_symmetry.space_group_name_H-M   'P 1'
#
loop_
_entity.id
_entity.type
_entity.pdbx_description
1 polymer ?
#
loop_
_entity_poly.entity_id
_entity_poly.type
_entity_poly.pdbx_seq_one_letter_code
_entity_poly.pdbx_strand_id
1 'polypeptide(L)'
;MKLSIIIPCYNEVGTIFKIINKIINLEYKIEKEIIIVDDFSNDGTTEIIKKNFLNQEDIIVIFHKKNSGKGSAIKTAKKLITGDIVIIQDADLEYDPNDYEKLIKPIIDNNVKVVYGSRVLNQNRYSAKGFTSKIRVFGNHVLTIISNILNNQKLTDAHTCYKLFHKEVFDQIILEEDDFSFCPEVNSKVSKL
;
A
#
# COMPACT_ATOMS: atom_id res chain seq x y z
N MET A 1 1.55 -16.46 -11.85
CA MET A 1 1.67 -15.03 -11.48
C MET A 1 1.69 -14.94 -9.97
N LYS A 2 2.71 -14.30 -9.42
CA LYS A 2 2.94 -14.14 -7.99
C LYS A 2 2.72 -12.69 -7.56
N LEU A 3 2.09 -12.49 -6.40
CA LEU A 3 1.83 -11.18 -5.81
C LEU A 3 2.82 -10.90 -4.67
N SER A 4 3.57 -9.82 -4.75
CA SER A 4 4.34 -9.28 -3.63
C SER A 4 3.53 -8.24 -2.87
N ILE A 5 3.33 -8.46 -1.57
CA ILE A 5 2.55 -7.59 -0.70
C ILE A 5 3.52 -6.88 0.25
N ILE A 6 3.68 -5.58 0.07
CA ILE A 6 4.54 -4.75 0.92
C ILE A 6 3.70 -4.19 2.07
N ILE A 7 4.11 -4.45 3.30
CA ILE A 7 3.46 -3.94 4.52
C ILE A 7 4.46 -3.05 5.27
N PRO A 8 4.49 -1.74 5.00
CA PRO A 8 5.20 -0.79 5.86
C PRO A 8 4.42 -0.67 7.18
N CYS A 9 5.13 -0.77 8.31
CA CYS A 9 4.51 -0.83 9.62
C CYS A 9 5.25 0.07 10.62
N TYR A 10 4.51 0.86 11.38
CA TYR A 10 5.04 1.63 12.51
C TYR A 10 3.97 1.85 13.57
N ASN A 11 4.16 1.27 14.77
CA ASN A 11 3.24 1.37 15.90
C ASN A 11 1.80 0.91 15.57
N GLU A 12 1.68 -0.35 15.15
CA GLU A 12 0.43 -0.97 14.71
C GLU A 12 0.09 -2.22 15.54
N VAL A 13 0.34 -2.17 16.86
CA VAL A 13 0.13 -3.31 17.78
C VAL A 13 -1.30 -3.86 17.75
N GLY A 14 -2.30 -3.00 17.53
CA GLY A 14 -3.72 -3.39 17.50
C GLY A 14 -4.20 -4.02 16.20
N THR A 15 -3.47 -3.84 15.11
CA THR A 15 -3.92 -4.11 13.73
C THR A 15 -3.03 -5.07 12.97
N ILE A 16 -1.71 -5.04 13.18
CA ILE A 16 -0.73 -5.81 12.40
C ILE A 16 -1.02 -7.31 12.35
N PHE A 17 -1.34 -7.94 13.47
CA PHE A 17 -1.68 -9.37 13.50
C PHE A 17 -2.92 -9.67 12.66
N LYS A 18 -3.93 -8.82 12.74
CA LYS A 18 -5.19 -9.01 12.04
C LYS A 18 -5.04 -8.88 10.54
N ILE A 19 -4.31 -7.83 10.07
CA ILE A 19 -4.14 -7.59 8.65
C ILE A 19 -3.33 -8.71 7.98
N ILE A 20 -2.23 -9.16 8.61
CA ILE A 20 -1.41 -10.25 8.08
C ILE A 20 -2.23 -11.55 8.00
N ASN A 21 -2.98 -11.90 9.06
CA ASN A 21 -3.83 -13.09 9.02
C ASN A 21 -4.95 -12.99 7.98
N LYS A 22 -5.54 -11.82 7.74
CA LYS A 22 -6.48 -11.63 6.62
C LYS A 22 -5.82 -11.94 5.28
N ILE A 23 -4.59 -11.49 5.07
CA ILE A 23 -3.85 -11.73 3.83
C ILE A 23 -3.50 -13.21 3.66
N ILE A 24 -3.05 -13.87 4.74
CA ILE A 24 -2.73 -15.30 4.70
C ILE A 24 -3.97 -16.12 4.32
N ASN A 25 -5.12 -15.79 4.90
CA ASN A 25 -6.37 -16.53 4.74
C ASN A 25 -7.26 -16.02 3.60
N LEU A 26 -6.73 -15.28 2.63
CA LEU A 26 -7.49 -14.83 1.47
C LEU A 26 -8.09 -16.02 0.71
N GLU A 27 -9.38 -15.95 0.40
CA GLU A 27 -10.06 -16.93 -0.43
C GLU A 27 -9.56 -16.92 -1.88
N TYR A 28 -9.21 -15.74 -2.39
CA TYR A 28 -8.62 -15.57 -3.71
C TYR A 28 -7.23 -16.22 -3.76
N LYS A 29 -7.15 -17.33 -4.50
CA LYS A 29 -5.93 -18.15 -4.58
C LYS A 29 -4.97 -17.57 -5.60
N ILE A 30 -4.00 -16.84 -5.13
CA ILE A 30 -2.84 -16.37 -5.87
C ILE A 30 -1.58 -16.73 -5.08
N GLU A 31 -0.55 -17.18 -5.76
CA GLU A 31 0.77 -17.28 -5.16
C GLU A 31 1.19 -15.91 -4.63
N LYS A 32 1.61 -15.83 -3.38
CA LYS A 32 1.92 -14.56 -2.75
C LYS A 32 3.14 -14.64 -1.83
N GLU A 33 3.82 -13.54 -1.69
CA GLU A 33 4.82 -13.29 -0.66
C GLU A 33 4.44 -12.03 0.10
N ILE A 34 4.74 -11.99 1.39
CA ILE A 34 4.48 -10.85 2.25
C ILE A 34 5.81 -10.29 2.72
N ILE A 35 6.05 -9.00 2.50
CA ILE A 35 7.26 -8.31 2.91
C ILE A 35 6.86 -7.26 3.95
N ILE A 36 7.14 -7.54 5.22
CA ILE A 36 6.85 -6.67 6.34
C ILE A 36 8.11 -5.87 6.66
N VAL A 37 7.99 -4.55 6.70
CA VAL A 37 9.06 -3.68 7.15
C VAL A 37 8.58 -2.91 8.37
N ASP A 38 9.07 -3.30 9.54
CA ASP A 38 8.83 -2.59 10.79
C ASP A 38 9.80 -1.40 10.91
N ASP A 39 9.27 -0.21 10.84
CA ASP A 39 10.02 1.04 10.84
C ASP A 39 10.33 1.52 12.27
N PHE A 40 10.89 0.61 13.10
CA PHE A 40 11.29 0.89 14.48
C PHE A 40 10.11 1.15 15.43
N SER A 41 9.12 0.26 15.44
CA SER A 41 8.00 0.32 16.37
C SER A 41 8.44 0.18 17.84
N ASN A 42 7.72 0.85 18.74
CA ASN A 42 7.99 0.86 20.18
C ASN A 42 6.75 0.62 21.06
N ASP A 43 5.63 0.17 20.45
CA ASP A 43 4.35 -0.06 21.11
C ASP A 43 4.03 -1.55 21.35
N GLY A 44 4.95 -2.47 20.98
CA GLY A 44 4.74 -3.92 21.05
C GLY A 44 4.49 -4.57 19.67
N THR A 45 4.43 -3.78 18.60
CA THR A 45 4.27 -4.29 17.21
C THR A 45 5.40 -5.23 16.82
N THR A 46 6.65 -4.85 17.12
CA THR A 46 7.85 -5.65 16.82
C THR A 46 7.76 -7.04 17.45
N GLU A 47 7.33 -7.13 18.69
CA GLU A 47 7.18 -8.39 19.45
C GLU A 47 6.12 -9.29 18.82
N ILE A 48 4.98 -8.71 18.37
CA ILE A 48 3.93 -9.46 17.68
C ILE A 48 4.46 -10.04 16.37
N ILE A 49 5.18 -9.24 15.58
CA ILE A 49 5.75 -9.69 14.29
C ILE A 49 6.77 -10.81 14.52
N LYS A 50 7.70 -10.64 15.46
CA LYS A 50 8.71 -11.65 15.78
C LYS A 50 8.10 -12.97 16.23
N LYS A 51 7.10 -12.90 17.10
CA LYS A 51 6.46 -14.09 17.68
C LYS A 51 5.67 -14.90 16.64
N ASN A 52 5.00 -14.23 15.71
CA ASN A 52 3.98 -14.89 14.88
C ASN A 52 4.41 -15.09 13.41
N PHE A 53 5.32 -14.27 12.89
CA PHE A 53 5.56 -14.21 11.44
C PHE A 53 7.03 -14.39 11.02
N LEU A 54 7.99 -14.27 11.93
CA LEU A 54 9.43 -14.28 11.57
C LEU A 54 9.90 -15.57 10.89
N ASN A 55 9.27 -16.71 11.18
CA ASN A 55 9.69 -18.03 10.70
C ASN A 55 8.69 -18.63 9.69
N GLN A 56 7.89 -17.82 9.02
CA GLN A 56 6.98 -18.30 7.98
C GLN A 56 7.65 -18.21 6.59
N GLU A 57 7.51 -19.27 5.79
CA GLU A 57 8.23 -19.43 4.52
C GLU A 57 7.95 -18.32 3.50
N ASP A 58 6.69 -17.87 3.42
CA ASP A 58 6.25 -16.85 2.48
C ASP A 58 6.25 -15.42 3.06
N ILE A 59 6.86 -15.22 4.24
CA ILE A 59 6.91 -13.93 4.92
C ILE A 59 8.35 -13.51 5.17
N ILE A 60 8.72 -12.36 4.60
CA ILE A 60 10.00 -11.70 4.83
C ILE A 60 9.77 -10.57 5.81
N VAL A 61 10.55 -10.54 6.89
CA VAL A 61 10.46 -9.50 7.91
C VAL A 61 11.77 -8.72 8.01
N ILE A 62 11.69 -7.40 7.94
CA ILE A 62 12.81 -6.48 8.12
C ILE A 62 12.49 -5.53 9.27
N PHE A 63 13.47 -5.29 10.13
CA PHE A 63 13.39 -4.32 11.22
C PHE A 63 14.37 -3.17 10.95
N HIS A 64 13.87 -1.94 10.85
CA HIS A 64 14.72 -0.76 10.77
C HIS A 64 15.37 -0.47 12.12
N LYS A 65 16.54 0.16 12.10
CA LYS A 65 17.29 0.56 13.32
C LYS A 65 16.83 1.90 13.89
N LYS A 66 16.05 2.67 13.14
CA LYS A 66 15.43 3.94 13.51
C LYS A 66 14.18 4.14 12.67
N ASN A 67 13.25 4.96 13.14
CA ASN A 67 12.13 5.40 12.32
C ASN A 67 12.66 6.24 11.15
N SER A 68 12.36 5.82 9.95
CA SER A 68 12.84 6.41 8.70
C SER A 68 11.72 6.80 7.74
N GLY A 69 10.47 6.51 8.11
CA GLY A 69 9.27 6.86 7.37
C GLY A 69 8.75 5.77 6.41
N LYS A 70 7.50 5.91 6.03
CA LYS A 70 6.76 4.93 5.19
C LYS A 70 7.44 4.70 3.84
N GLY A 71 7.88 5.76 3.17
CA GLY A 71 8.58 5.66 1.88
C GLY A 71 9.90 4.89 2.01
N SER A 72 10.64 5.11 3.09
CA SER A 72 11.87 4.36 3.40
C SER A 72 11.60 2.87 3.60
N ALA A 73 10.52 2.51 4.32
CA ALA A 73 10.10 1.12 4.49
C ALA A 73 9.75 0.46 3.15
N ILE A 74 9.04 1.18 2.27
CA ILE A 74 8.71 0.69 0.93
C ILE A 74 9.97 0.54 0.07
N LYS A 75 10.93 1.48 0.13
CA LYS A 75 12.23 1.36 -0.56
C LYS A 75 13.02 0.13 -0.11
N THR A 76 12.97 -0.17 1.19
CA THR A 76 13.59 -1.38 1.75
C THR A 76 12.93 -2.63 1.20
N ALA A 77 11.60 -2.72 1.23
CA ALA A 77 10.84 -3.86 0.71
C ALA A 77 11.03 -4.06 -0.80
N LYS A 78 11.12 -2.97 -1.57
CA LYS A 78 11.28 -3.01 -3.03
C LYS A 78 12.47 -3.85 -3.49
N LYS A 79 13.54 -3.92 -2.71
CA LYS A 79 14.75 -4.70 -3.01
C LYS A 79 14.56 -6.22 -2.88
N LEU A 80 13.45 -6.65 -2.26
CA LEU A 80 13.18 -8.04 -1.90
C LEU A 80 12.04 -8.66 -2.71
N ILE A 81 11.39 -7.88 -3.56
CA ILE A 81 10.26 -8.29 -4.37
C ILE A 81 10.65 -9.34 -5.39
N THR A 82 9.95 -10.47 -5.39
CA THR A 82 10.12 -11.54 -6.38
C THR A 82 8.88 -11.78 -7.24
N GLY A 83 7.72 -11.25 -6.86
CA GLY A 83 6.46 -11.43 -7.57
C GLY A 83 6.37 -10.63 -8.88
N ASP A 84 5.43 -11.02 -9.73
CA ASP A 84 5.15 -10.38 -11.04
C ASP A 84 4.39 -9.05 -10.88
N ILE A 85 3.60 -8.96 -9.81
CA ILE A 85 2.82 -7.78 -9.44
C ILE A 85 3.07 -7.42 -7.97
N VAL A 86 2.95 -6.13 -7.65
CA VAL A 86 3.29 -5.57 -6.35
C VAL A 86 2.14 -4.73 -5.83
N ILE A 87 1.70 -4.98 -4.59
CA ILE A 87 0.73 -4.13 -3.89
C ILE A 87 1.30 -3.59 -2.60
N ILE A 88 0.92 -2.36 -2.26
CA ILE A 88 1.22 -1.76 -0.96
C ILE A 88 -0.03 -1.86 -0.10
N GLN A 89 0.12 -2.48 1.07
CA GLN A 89 -0.94 -2.69 2.06
C GLN A 89 -0.60 -1.97 3.35
N ASP A 90 -1.43 -1.04 3.77
CA ASP A 90 -1.28 -0.41 5.09
C ASP A 90 -1.66 -1.38 6.21
N ALA A 91 -1.00 -1.24 7.35
CA ALA A 91 -1.17 -2.12 8.50
C ALA A 91 -2.39 -1.76 9.38
N ASP A 92 -3.05 -0.61 9.14
CA ASP A 92 -4.08 0.02 9.98
C ASP A 92 -5.53 -0.50 9.74
N LEU A 93 -5.73 -1.47 8.87
CA LEU A 93 -7.04 -2.03 8.46
C LEU A 93 -7.96 -1.02 7.70
N GLU A 94 -7.45 0.12 7.23
CA GLU A 94 -8.23 1.05 6.40
C GLU A 94 -8.64 0.38 5.07
N TYR A 95 -7.81 -0.54 4.57
CA TYR A 95 -8.03 -1.26 3.31
C TYR A 95 -8.22 -2.75 3.57
N ASP A 96 -9.22 -3.35 2.88
CA ASP A 96 -9.50 -4.78 3.03
C ASP A 96 -8.77 -5.61 1.95
N PRO A 97 -7.95 -6.60 2.36
CA PRO A 97 -7.30 -7.52 1.41
C PRO A 97 -8.27 -8.30 0.51
N ASN A 98 -9.53 -8.46 0.89
CA ASN A 98 -10.54 -9.07 0.01
C ASN A 98 -10.78 -8.28 -1.28
N ASP A 99 -10.37 -7.02 -1.34
CA ASP A 99 -10.45 -6.22 -2.57
C ASP A 99 -9.28 -6.49 -3.54
N TYR A 100 -8.30 -7.31 -3.19
CA TYR A 100 -7.16 -7.64 -4.08
C TYR A 100 -7.62 -8.21 -5.41
N GLU A 101 -8.59 -9.10 -5.42
CA GLU A 101 -9.13 -9.66 -6.66
C GLU A 101 -9.60 -8.56 -7.64
N LYS A 102 -10.31 -7.56 -7.11
CA LYS A 102 -10.81 -6.42 -7.91
C LYS A 102 -9.69 -5.56 -8.48
N LEU A 103 -8.56 -5.45 -7.75
CA LEU A 103 -7.38 -4.69 -8.19
C LEU A 103 -6.54 -5.48 -9.19
N ILE A 104 -6.44 -6.80 -9.02
CA ILE A 104 -5.63 -7.68 -9.86
C ILE A 104 -6.29 -7.93 -11.20
N LYS A 105 -7.61 -8.08 -11.21
CA LYS A 105 -8.39 -8.40 -12.42
C LYS A 105 -8.12 -7.47 -13.61
N PRO A 106 -8.03 -6.13 -13.49
CA PRO A 106 -7.68 -5.25 -14.59
C PRO A 106 -6.28 -5.51 -15.19
N ILE A 107 -5.32 -5.96 -14.35
CA ILE A 107 -3.98 -6.32 -14.85
C ILE A 107 -4.06 -7.57 -15.71
N ILE A 108 -4.80 -8.59 -15.25
CA ILE A 108 -4.92 -9.87 -15.97
C ILE A 108 -5.73 -9.71 -17.25
N ASP A 109 -6.91 -9.09 -17.15
CA ASP A 109 -7.90 -9.08 -18.25
C ASP A 109 -7.60 -7.99 -19.30
N ASN A 110 -7.06 -6.85 -18.86
CA ASN A 110 -6.94 -5.66 -19.71
C ASN A 110 -5.49 -5.24 -19.99
N ASN A 111 -4.51 -6.02 -19.56
CA ASN A 111 -3.07 -5.71 -19.68
C ASN A 111 -2.71 -4.31 -19.13
N VAL A 112 -3.41 -3.85 -18.10
CA VAL A 112 -3.13 -2.59 -17.42
C VAL A 112 -1.91 -2.76 -16.53
N LYS A 113 -0.99 -1.82 -16.55
CA LYS A 113 0.28 -1.92 -15.81
C LYS A 113 0.21 -1.37 -14.38
N VAL A 114 -0.75 -0.47 -14.11
CA VAL A 114 -0.93 0.16 -12.78
C VAL A 114 -2.42 0.29 -12.48
N VAL A 115 -2.83 -0.10 -11.28
CA VAL A 115 -4.22 0.01 -10.80
C VAL A 115 -4.23 0.74 -9.46
N TYR A 116 -5.08 1.75 -9.35
CA TYR A 116 -5.32 2.49 -8.12
C TYR A 116 -6.66 2.06 -7.51
N GLY A 117 -6.64 1.66 -6.25
CA GLY A 117 -7.87 1.58 -5.46
C GLY A 117 -8.41 2.99 -5.18
N SER A 118 -9.67 3.06 -4.80
CA SER A 118 -10.29 4.35 -4.43
C SER A 118 -11.29 4.14 -3.32
N ARG A 119 -11.18 4.93 -2.27
CA ARG A 119 -12.09 4.92 -1.12
C ARG A 119 -13.45 5.56 -1.41
N VAL A 120 -13.63 6.13 -2.60
CA VAL A 120 -14.80 6.98 -2.92
C VAL A 120 -15.62 6.48 -4.12
N LEU A 121 -15.26 5.36 -4.75
CA LEU A 121 -15.95 4.88 -5.96
C LEU A 121 -17.42 4.51 -5.74
N ASN A 122 -17.76 3.93 -4.58
CA ASN A 122 -19.11 3.44 -4.28
C ASN A 122 -19.69 4.11 -3.03
N GLN A 123 -19.12 5.21 -2.56
CA GLN A 123 -19.55 5.91 -1.37
C GLN A 123 -19.73 7.39 -1.66
N ASN A 124 -20.72 8.00 -0.99
CA ASN A 124 -20.80 9.45 -1.00
C ASN A 124 -19.56 10.00 -0.29
N ARG A 125 -18.67 10.66 -1.05
CA ARG A 125 -17.39 11.22 -0.57
C ARG A 125 -17.54 12.03 0.72
N TYR A 126 -18.68 12.66 0.91
CA TYR A 126 -18.96 13.53 2.04
C TYR A 126 -19.83 12.89 3.13
N SER A 127 -20.04 11.58 3.12
CA SER A 127 -20.79 10.86 4.15
C SER A 127 -20.06 10.77 5.50
N ALA A 128 -18.80 11.19 5.56
CA ALA A 128 -18.01 11.20 6.78
C ALA A 128 -18.68 12.03 7.89
N LYS A 129 -18.87 11.42 9.07
CA LYS A 129 -19.45 12.08 10.24
C LYS A 129 -18.36 12.87 10.98
N GLY A 130 -18.69 14.15 11.31
CA GLY A 130 -17.80 15.04 12.04
C GLY A 130 -17.11 16.10 11.17
N PHE A 131 -16.87 17.28 11.77
CA PHE A 131 -16.33 18.45 11.07
C PHE A 131 -14.89 18.23 10.59
N THR A 132 -14.03 17.68 11.45
CA THR A 132 -12.63 17.38 11.12
C THR A 132 -12.51 16.33 10.00
N SER A 133 -13.41 15.33 10.00
CA SER A 133 -13.46 14.32 8.95
C SER A 133 -13.86 14.91 7.59
N LYS A 134 -14.81 15.86 7.58
CA LYS A 134 -15.22 16.57 6.35
C LYS A 134 -14.11 17.45 5.79
N ILE A 135 -13.34 18.15 6.64
CA ILE A 135 -12.19 18.95 6.22
C ILE A 135 -11.13 18.06 5.60
N ARG A 136 -10.82 16.91 6.20
CA ARG A 136 -9.84 15.94 5.65
C ARG A 136 -10.27 15.42 4.28
N VAL A 137 -11.56 15.06 4.14
CA VAL A 137 -12.11 14.58 2.86
C VAL A 137 -12.06 15.67 1.80
N PHE A 138 -12.40 16.91 2.15
CA PHE A 138 -12.30 18.06 1.24
C PHE A 138 -10.86 18.33 0.82
N GLY A 139 -9.90 18.34 1.78
CA GLY A 139 -8.48 18.49 1.50
C GLY A 139 -7.97 17.43 0.53
N ASN A 140 -8.28 16.14 0.77
CA ASN A 140 -7.91 15.05 -0.13
C ASN A 140 -8.53 15.21 -1.52
N HIS A 141 -9.74 15.76 -1.62
CA HIS A 141 -10.37 16.03 -2.91
C HIS A 141 -9.64 17.11 -3.70
N VAL A 142 -9.32 18.24 -3.04
CA VAL A 142 -8.54 19.34 -3.66
C VAL A 142 -7.17 18.84 -4.11
N LEU A 143 -6.46 18.08 -3.26
CA LEU A 143 -5.18 17.51 -3.61
C LEU A 143 -5.28 16.52 -4.79
N THR A 144 -6.37 15.74 -4.87
CA THR A 144 -6.61 14.85 -6.00
C THR A 144 -6.80 15.64 -7.31
N ILE A 145 -7.54 16.75 -7.27
CA ILE A 145 -7.73 17.63 -8.44
C ILE A 145 -6.38 18.20 -8.88
N ILE A 146 -5.60 18.73 -7.95
CA ILE A 146 -4.26 19.29 -8.24
C ILE A 146 -3.36 18.20 -8.83
N SER A 147 -3.31 17.02 -8.24
CA SER A 147 -2.54 15.88 -8.74
C SER A 147 -2.95 15.51 -10.17
N ASN A 148 -4.24 15.46 -10.45
CA ASN A 148 -4.75 15.15 -11.80
C ASN A 148 -4.34 16.18 -12.83
N ILE A 149 -4.40 17.47 -12.49
CA ILE A 149 -3.98 18.58 -13.38
C ILE A 149 -2.48 18.49 -13.67
N LEU A 150 -1.66 18.34 -12.61
CA LEU A 150 -0.21 18.34 -12.74
C LEU A 150 0.33 17.10 -13.46
N ASN A 151 -0.34 15.98 -13.31
CA ASN A 151 0.11 14.67 -13.85
C ASN A 151 -0.71 14.22 -15.07
N ASN A 152 -1.64 15.03 -15.57
CA ASN A 152 -2.55 14.67 -16.67
C ASN A 152 -3.27 13.32 -16.45
N GLN A 153 -3.74 13.11 -15.23
CA GLN A 153 -4.41 11.87 -14.79
C GLN A 153 -5.89 12.11 -14.49
N LYS A 154 -6.66 11.03 -14.32
CA LYS A 154 -8.09 11.07 -13.96
C LYS A 154 -8.35 10.19 -12.74
N LEU A 155 -7.57 10.35 -11.69
CA LEU A 155 -7.72 9.60 -10.44
C LEU A 155 -8.92 10.13 -9.65
N THR A 156 -9.64 9.24 -8.99
CA THR A 156 -10.71 9.61 -8.05
C THR A 156 -10.19 9.78 -6.62
N ASP A 157 -9.05 9.14 -6.29
CA ASP A 157 -8.37 9.22 -4.99
C ASP A 157 -6.85 9.10 -5.20
N ALA A 158 -6.16 10.24 -5.36
CA ALA A 158 -4.71 10.27 -5.60
C ALA A 158 -3.89 9.85 -4.37
N HIS A 159 -4.48 9.99 -3.16
CA HIS A 159 -3.82 9.68 -1.90
C HIS A 159 -4.14 8.28 -1.35
N THR A 160 -4.77 7.42 -2.15
CA THR A 160 -4.97 6.02 -1.78
C THR A 160 -3.62 5.32 -1.62
N CYS A 161 -3.52 4.48 -0.61
CA CYS A 161 -2.38 3.58 -0.47
C CYS A 161 -2.54 2.32 -1.33
N TYR A 162 -3.75 1.93 -1.67
CA TYR A 162 -4.00 0.82 -2.58
C TYR A 162 -3.53 1.14 -4.00
N LYS A 163 -2.27 0.84 -4.23
CA LYS A 163 -1.62 0.93 -5.54
C LYS A 163 -1.06 -0.43 -5.88
N LEU A 164 -1.53 -1.01 -6.98
CA LEU A 164 -1.06 -2.26 -7.54
C LEU A 164 -0.29 -1.96 -8.82
N PHE A 165 0.89 -2.53 -8.94
CA PHE A 165 1.80 -2.32 -10.06
C PHE A 165 2.18 -3.64 -10.69
N HIS A 166 2.34 -3.66 -12.01
CA HIS A 166 3.20 -4.65 -12.63
C HIS A 166 4.65 -4.40 -12.18
N LYS A 167 5.39 -5.46 -11.87
CA LYS A 167 6.75 -5.35 -11.31
C LYS A 167 7.67 -4.50 -12.21
N GLU A 168 7.61 -4.69 -13.52
CA GLU A 168 8.40 -3.92 -14.49
C GLU A 168 8.22 -2.39 -14.35
N VAL A 169 7.00 -1.93 -14.09
CA VAL A 169 6.73 -0.50 -13.87
C VAL A 169 7.22 -0.07 -12.50
N PHE A 170 6.98 -0.89 -11.47
CA PHE A 170 7.43 -0.56 -10.11
C PHE A 170 8.96 -0.47 -10.03
N ASP A 171 9.68 -1.33 -10.74
CA ASP A 171 11.15 -1.31 -10.78
C ASP A 171 11.69 -0.01 -11.42
N GLN A 172 11.00 0.56 -12.41
CA GLN A 172 11.38 1.82 -13.06
C GLN A 172 11.14 3.06 -12.17
N ILE A 173 10.27 2.97 -11.16
CA ILE A 173 10.01 4.09 -10.25
C ILE A 173 11.19 4.23 -9.27
N ILE A 174 12.01 5.25 -9.44
CA ILE A 174 13.07 5.60 -8.48
C ILE A 174 12.40 6.36 -7.33
N LEU A 175 12.29 5.74 -6.16
CA LEU A 175 11.68 6.34 -4.96
C LEU A 175 12.73 7.19 -4.22
N GLU A 176 12.44 8.46 -4.01
CA GLU A 176 13.30 9.43 -3.32
C GLU A 176 12.76 9.78 -1.93
N GLU A 177 11.45 9.96 -1.83
CA GLU A 177 10.78 10.36 -0.60
C GLU A 177 10.80 9.25 0.47
N ASP A 178 11.02 9.65 1.72
CA ASP A 178 11.12 8.70 2.84
C ASP A 178 9.82 8.53 3.63
N ASP A 179 8.95 9.54 3.65
CA ASP A 179 7.74 9.56 4.47
C ASP A 179 6.44 9.49 3.63
N PHE A 180 5.38 10.20 4.05
CA PHE A 180 4.07 10.15 3.38
C PHE A 180 4.04 10.83 2.00
N SER A 181 5.09 11.58 1.64
CA SER A 181 5.26 12.16 0.30
C SER A 181 5.44 11.10 -0.78
N PHE A 182 5.66 9.86 -0.40
CA PHE A 182 5.66 8.70 -1.30
C PHE A 182 4.43 8.65 -2.22
N CYS A 183 3.22 8.93 -1.71
CA CYS A 183 2.00 8.83 -2.54
C CYS A 183 1.97 9.83 -3.71
N PRO A 184 2.17 11.13 -3.52
CA PRO A 184 2.26 12.09 -4.63
C PRO A 184 3.49 11.85 -5.52
N GLU A 185 4.61 11.41 -4.95
CA GLU A 185 5.80 11.05 -5.72
C GLU A 185 5.49 9.96 -6.73
N VAL A 186 4.89 8.85 -6.28
CA VAL A 186 4.54 7.72 -7.16
C VAL A 186 3.56 8.15 -8.23
N ASN A 187 2.54 8.96 -7.89
CA ASN A 187 1.58 9.45 -8.89
C ASN A 187 2.29 10.23 -10.00
N SER A 188 3.22 11.12 -9.63
CA SER A 188 3.98 11.92 -10.61
C SER A 188 4.93 11.07 -11.45
N LYS A 189 5.57 10.05 -10.87
CA LYS A 189 6.52 9.18 -11.60
C LYS A 189 5.78 8.22 -12.53
N VAL A 190 4.68 7.62 -12.08
CA VAL A 190 3.83 6.74 -12.91
C VAL A 190 3.23 7.50 -14.11
N SER A 191 2.89 8.77 -13.96
CA SER A 191 2.31 9.56 -15.07
C SER A 191 3.30 9.83 -16.21
N LYS A 192 4.59 9.58 -16.00
CA LYS A 192 5.67 9.80 -16.98
C LYS A 192 6.17 8.51 -17.64
N LEU A 193 5.70 7.36 -17.15
CA LEU A 193 5.98 6.02 -17.69
C LEU A 193 4.89 5.58 -18.68
#